data_c3a6cbfae942bd5aa57786d185cf5194
#
_entry.id   c3a6cbfae942bd5aa57786d185cf5194
#
_cell.length_a   1.000
_cell.length_b   1.000
_cell.length_c   1.000
_cell.angle_alpha   90.00
_cell.angle_beta   90.00
_cell.angle_gamma   90.00
#
_symmetry.space_group_name_H-M   'P 1'
#
loop_
_entity.id
_entity.type
_entity.pdbx_description
1 polymer ?
#
loop_
_entity_poly.entity_id
_entity_poly.type
_entity_poly.pdbx_seq_one_letter_code
_entity_poly.pdbx_strand_id
1 'polypeptide(L)'
;NLCVVGFYGLIKEKSFRMAGKKTEDGRYIKGIEDYLPKSQYRIDKYQQSVVDDIIENWQTMSRDSKFHGIFAVSSIPEAVQYYRKFKKTQPDLKVTGLFDPTIDNEGGTKSLEKEDGLAEMLTDYNNLYAMQFDMSTYSFFKKDVAARLAHKQPYERVSREKQLDLLIVVNQMLTGFDSKWVNTLYLDKVLKYQDLIQAFSRTNRLYNINEKPFGTIKYYRYPHTMKQNIDNAVKLYSGDRPRGLFADHLPQNIANMNSKYLEMVDVFKQAGIPDLDRLPAETAAKAKFAKLFREFSTYYQAAQIQGFSWAKKKYTYIADDGAKDEIEVLIEKDTYGILLLLNYRIFLLYFLNIPYILPILRYLFLLFQIQKLFLNIRKIKILFRANI
;
A
#
# COMPACT_ATOMS: atom_id res chain seq x y z
N ASN A 1 -11.52 4.52 5.84
CA ASN A 1 -10.27 4.71 6.60
C ASN A 1 -9.08 4.74 5.67
N LEU A 2 -8.06 5.52 6.00
CA LEU A 2 -6.83 5.67 5.24
C LEU A 2 -5.65 5.29 6.13
N CYS A 3 -4.68 4.56 5.58
CA CYS A 3 -3.38 4.37 6.20
C CYS A 3 -2.40 5.35 5.56
N VAL A 4 -1.75 6.18 6.37
CA VAL A 4 -0.84 7.22 5.90
C VAL A 4 0.56 6.93 6.44
N VAL A 5 1.54 6.84 5.54
CA VAL A 5 2.92 6.50 5.88
C VAL A 5 3.87 7.52 5.26
N GLY A 6 4.75 8.08 6.09
CA GLY A 6 5.85 8.94 5.65
C GLY A 6 7.13 8.13 5.41
N PHE A 7 7.85 8.49 4.37
CA PHE A 7 9.16 7.92 4.08
C PHE A 7 10.25 8.81 4.68
N TYR A 8 10.81 8.38 5.82
CA TYR A 8 11.82 9.13 6.58
C TYR A 8 13.26 8.66 6.34
N GLY A 9 13.48 7.81 5.33
CA GLY A 9 14.76 7.10 5.13
C GLY A 9 15.99 7.97 4.88
N LEU A 10 15.81 9.25 4.52
CA LEU A 10 16.91 10.16 4.21
C LEU A 10 17.19 11.20 5.30
N ILE A 11 16.35 11.32 6.32
CA ILE A 11 16.50 12.32 7.38
C ILE A 11 16.47 11.60 8.72
N LYS A 12 17.64 11.48 9.36
CA LYS A 12 17.72 10.97 10.73
C LYS A 12 17.16 12.04 11.67
N GLU A 13 16.15 11.69 12.46
CA GLU A 13 15.63 12.55 13.52
C GLU A 13 16.73 12.90 14.52
N LYS A 14 17.03 14.17 14.60
CA LYS A 14 17.68 14.79 15.76
C LYS A 14 16.68 15.77 16.35
N SER A 15 16.85 16.13 17.61
CA SER A 15 16.00 16.97 18.47
C SER A 15 15.62 18.36 17.93
N PHE A 16 15.78 18.61 16.62
CA PHE A 16 15.44 19.85 15.95
C PHE A 16 14.09 19.72 15.26
N ARG A 17 13.35 20.80 15.22
CA ARG A 17 12.09 20.90 14.53
C ARG A 17 12.28 20.72 13.02
N MET A 18 11.76 19.66 12.48
CA MET A 18 11.92 19.29 11.07
C MET A 18 11.04 20.13 10.15
N ALA A 19 9.75 20.23 10.41
CA ALA A 19 8.83 21.08 9.67
C ALA A 19 8.74 22.49 10.27
N GLY A 20 8.54 23.51 9.43
CA GLY A 20 8.24 24.86 9.88
C GLY A 20 6.89 24.96 10.60
N LYS A 21 6.70 25.98 11.44
CA LYS A 21 5.47 26.20 12.22
C LYS A 21 5.06 27.67 12.24
N LYS A 22 3.77 27.95 12.13
CA LYS A 22 3.22 29.24 12.49
C LYS A 22 3.06 29.35 14.01
N THR A 23 3.50 30.46 14.57
CA THR A 23 3.27 30.83 15.98
C THR A 23 1.87 31.41 16.11
N GLU A 24 1.37 31.56 17.34
CA GLU A 24 0.06 32.13 17.62
C GLU A 24 -0.09 33.60 17.12
N ASP A 25 0.99 34.34 17.11
CA ASP A 25 1.06 35.72 16.55
C ASP A 25 1.20 35.76 15.02
N GLY A 26 1.09 34.57 14.33
CA GLY A 26 1.10 34.46 12.88
C GLY A 26 2.49 34.41 12.23
N ARG A 27 3.59 34.54 12.98
CA ARG A 27 4.95 34.43 12.44
C ARG A 27 5.26 32.99 12.04
N TYR A 28 5.98 32.85 10.91
CA TYR A 28 6.44 31.52 10.47
C TYR A 28 7.90 31.32 10.90
N ILE A 29 8.11 30.27 11.72
CA ILE A 29 9.44 29.82 12.10
C ILE A 29 9.80 28.63 11.19
N LYS A 30 10.92 28.78 10.45
CA LYS A 30 11.40 27.74 9.54
C LYS A 30 11.88 26.50 10.29
N GLY A 31 11.56 25.32 9.77
CA GLY A 31 12.12 24.04 10.15
C GLY A 31 13.27 23.64 9.23
N ILE A 32 13.88 22.48 9.48
CA ILE A 32 14.99 21.96 8.68
C ILE A 32 14.54 21.71 7.23
N GLU A 33 13.34 21.18 7.02
CA GLU A 33 12.80 20.90 5.68
C GLU A 33 12.64 22.16 4.82
N ASP A 34 12.44 23.34 5.43
CA ASP A 34 12.33 24.61 4.69
C ASP A 34 13.66 25.06 4.06
N TYR A 35 14.79 24.52 4.54
CA TYR A 35 16.12 24.80 4.00
C TYR A 35 16.59 23.75 2.97
N LEU A 36 15.84 22.66 2.80
CA LEU A 36 16.18 21.61 1.83
C LEU A 36 15.80 22.09 0.42
N PRO A 37 16.78 22.18 -0.51
CA PRO A 37 16.49 22.62 -1.87
C PRO A 37 15.67 21.56 -2.61
N LYS A 38 14.73 22.00 -3.46
CA LYS A 38 13.93 21.09 -4.29
C LYS A 38 14.79 20.18 -5.18
N SER A 39 15.99 20.64 -5.56
CA SER A 39 16.93 19.89 -6.40
C SER A 39 17.38 18.56 -5.79
N GLN A 40 17.41 18.43 -4.46
CA GLN A 40 17.80 17.17 -3.81
C GLN A 40 16.82 16.02 -4.12
N TYR A 41 15.57 16.32 -4.44
CA TYR A 41 14.59 15.32 -4.84
C TYR A 41 14.65 14.94 -6.33
N ARG A 42 15.56 15.58 -7.09
CA ARG A 42 15.83 15.29 -8.51
C ARG A 42 17.11 14.50 -8.72
N ILE A 43 17.89 14.25 -7.66
CA ILE A 43 19.11 13.44 -7.77
C ILE A 43 18.78 11.97 -7.98
N ASP A 44 19.59 11.32 -8.80
CA ASP A 44 19.40 9.93 -9.21
C ASP A 44 19.28 8.95 -8.04
N LYS A 45 20.13 9.11 -7.03
CA LYS A 45 20.13 8.29 -5.82
C LYS A 45 18.82 8.38 -5.02
N TYR A 46 18.23 9.59 -4.90
CA TYR A 46 16.96 9.76 -4.22
C TYR A 46 15.85 9.06 -5.00
N GLN A 47 15.74 9.32 -6.30
CA GLN A 47 14.72 8.69 -7.14
C GLN A 47 14.85 7.17 -7.14
N GLN A 48 16.08 6.64 -7.16
CA GLN A 48 16.29 5.20 -7.06
C GLN A 48 15.80 4.66 -5.71
N SER A 49 16.09 5.33 -4.60
CA SER A 49 15.58 4.91 -3.27
C SER A 49 14.05 4.88 -3.19
N VAL A 50 13.37 5.80 -3.89
CA VAL A 50 11.89 5.79 -3.97
C VAL A 50 11.39 4.60 -4.78
N VAL A 51 12.03 4.30 -5.91
CA VAL A 51 11.71 3.14 -6.76
C VAL A 51 11.93 1.84 -6.00
N ASP A 52 13.08 1.69 -5.34
CA ASP A 52 13.42 0.51 -4.56
C ASP A 52 12.39 0.28 -3.43
N ASP A 53 12.02 1.33 -2.71
CA ASP A 53 11.01 1.23 -1.66
C ASP A 53 9.62 0.83 -2.18
N ILE A 54 9.20 1.34 -3.34
CA ILE A 54 7.94 0.94 -3.97
C ILE A 54 7.98 -0.53 -4.38
N ILE A 55 9.08 -0.98 -4.99
CA ILE A 55 9.25 -2.36 -5.45
C ILE A 55 9.32 -3.34 -4.28
N GLU A 56 10.15 -3.06 -3.27
CA GLU A 56 10.30 -3.91 -2.09
C GLU A 56 8.98 -4.14 -1.35
N ASN A 57 8.14 -3.10 -1.30
CA ASN A 57 6.85 -3.16 -0.62
C ASN A 57 5.67 -3.50 -1.55
N TRP A 58 5.92 -3.72 -2.85
CA TRP A 58 4.84 -3.86 -3.84
C TRP A 58 3.84 -4.96 -3.50
N GLN A 59 4.31 -6.14 -3.12
CA GLN A 59 3.43 -7.28 -2.83
C GLN A 59 2.47 -6.96 -1.67
N THR A 60 2.98 -6.34 -0.61
CA THR A 60 2.17 -5.92 0.54
C THR A 60 1.18 -4.82 0.17
N MET A 61 1.66 -3.79 -0.55
CA MET A 61 0.85 -2.61 -0.89
C MET A 61 -0.22 -2.91 -1.94
N SER A 62 0.09 -3.78 -2.90
CA SER A 62 -0.84 -4.21 -3.96
C SER A 62 -1.67 -5.43 -3.57
N ARG A 63 -1.40 -6.04 -2.41
CA ARG A 63 -1.99 -7.32 -1.96
C ARG A 63 -1.84 -8.41 -3.01
N ASP A 64 -0.58 -8.81 -3.21
CA ASP A 64 -0.17 -9.80 -4.19
C ASP A 64 -0.60 -9.43 -5.61
N SER A 65 -0.40 -8.16 -5.96
CA SER A 65 -0.74 -7.58 -7.27
C SER A 65 -2.24 -7.65 -7.64
N LYS A 66 -3.12 -7.76 -6.65
CA LYS A 66 -4.56 -7.70 -6.84
C LYS A 66 -5.04 -6.27 -7.10
N PHE A 67 -4.41 -5.29 -6.45
CA PHE A 67 -4.77 -3.88 -6.52
C PHE A 67 -3.67 -3.07 -7.20
N HIS A 68 -4.09 -1.94 -7.77
CA HIS A 68 -3.23 -1.00 -8.49
C HIS A 68 -2.70 0.10 -7.59
N GLY A 69 -1.59 0.71 -8.01
CA GLY A 69 -1.05 1.94 -7.43
C GLY A 69 -1.14 3.14 -8.37
N ILE A 70 -1.22 4.33 -7.80
CA ILE A 70 -1.00 5.60 -8.50
C ILE A 70 0.22 6.25 -7.87
N PHE A 71 1.17 6.70 -8.69
CA PHE A 71 2.36 7.43 -8.26
C PHE A 71 2.35 8.85 -8.81
N ALA A 72 2.07 9.81 -7.95
CA ALA A 72 2.00 11.22 -8.30
C ALA A 72 3.36 11.90 -8.07
N VAL A 73 3.89 12.48 -9.14
CA VAL A 73 5.18 13.16 -9.15
C VAL A 73 5.03 14.65 -9.48
N SER A 74 6.10 15.44 -9.28
CA SER A 74 6.03 16.89 -9.37
C SER A 74 6.12 17.46 -10.77
N SER A 75 6.77 16.75 -11.71
CA SER A 75 6.99 17.24 -13.06
C SER A 75 7.04 16.11 -14.10
N ILE A 76 6.86 16.48 -15.36
CA ILE A 76 6.93 15.54 -16.49
C ILE A 76 8.33 14.92 -16.64
N PRO A 77 9.44 15.68 -16.57
CA PRO A 77 10.77 15.07 -16.57
C PRO A 77 10.98 14.03 -15.48
N GLU A 78 10.49 14.29 -14.26
CA GLU A 78 10.56 13.32 -13.17
C GLU A 78 9.70 12.08 -13.47
N ALA A 79 8.52 12.23 -14.06
CA ALA A 79 7.68 11.10 -14.45
C ALA A 79 8.40 10.18 -15.45
N VAL A 80 9.07 10.75 -16.45
CA VAL A 80 9.85 9.98 -17.44
C VAL A 80 11.04 9.29 -16.79
N GLN A 81 11.78 10.00 -15.91
CA GLN A 81 12.90 9.40 -15.18
C GLN A 81 12.46 8.24 -14.29
N TYR A 82 11.40 8.40 -13.53
CA TYR A 82 10.83 7.32 -12.70
C TYR A 82 10.35 6.15 -13.55
N TYR A 83 9.66 6.40 -14.65
CA TYR A 83 9.22 5.37 -15.58
C TYR A 83 10.41 4.50 -16.05
N ARG A 84 11.48 5.14 -16.53
CA ARG A 84 12.69 4.45 -16.99
C ARG A 84 13.37 3.66 -15.88
N LYS A 85 13.38 4.18 -14.65
CA LYS A 85 13.91 3.47 -13.48
C LYS A 85 13.09 2.22 -13.14
N PHE A 86 11.77 2.31 -13.09
CA PHE A 86 10.91 1.15 -12.88
C PHE A 86 11.13 0.09 -13.95
N LYS A 87 11.13 0.48 -15.21
CA LYS A 87 11.37 -0.42 -16.35
C LYS A 87 12.72 -1.14 -16.26
N LYS A 88 13.77 -0.45 -15.78
CA LYS A 88 15.10 -1.02 -15.59
C LYS A 88 15.19 -1.93 -14.36
N THR A 89 14.59 -1.53 -13.23
CA THR A 89 14.75 -2.22 -11.95
C THR A 89 13.80 -3.40 -11.80
N GLN A 90 12.57 -3.28 -12.31
CA GLN A 90 11.52 -4.32 -12.22
C GLN A 90 10.73 -4.40 -13.52
N PRO A 91 11.27 -5.04 -14.58
CA PRO A 91 10.64 -5.12 -15.90
C PRO A 91 9.25 -5.79 -15.91
N ASP A 92 8.99 -6.70 -14.94
CA ASP A 92 7.72 -7.42 -14.83
C ASP A 92 6.60 -6.55 -14.23
N LEU A 93 6.94 -5.43 -13.59
CA LEU A 93 5.97 -4.48 -13.06
C LEU A 93 5.42 -3.63 -14.21
N LYS A 94 4.13 -3.76 -14.49
CA LYS A 94 3.49 -3.05 -15.60
C LYS A 94 3.21 -1.61 -15.21
N VAL A 95 4.06 -0.72 -15.71
CA VAL A 95 4.04 0.71 -15.39
C VAL A 95 3.72 1.50 -16.67
N THR A 96 2.92 2.55 -16.54
CA THR A 96 2.77 3.58 -17.59
C THR A 96 2.62 4.96 -16.96
N GLY A 97 2.61 6.01 -17.76
CA GLY A 97 2.46 7.39 -17.29
C GLY A 97 1.34 8.14 -17.98
N LEU A 98 0.70 9.05 -17.25
CA LEU A 98 -0.26 10.02 -17.76
C LEU A 98 0.13 11.43 -17.35
N PHE A 99 0.35 12.30 -18.31
CA PHE A 99 0.56 13.72 -18.13
C PHE A 99 0.08 14.50 -19.33
N ASP A 100 -0.15 15.78 -19.17
CA ASP A 100 -0.50 16.65 -20.27
C ASP A 100 0.77 17.28 -20.84
N PRO A 101 1.17 16.94 -22.07
CA PRO A 101 2.41 17.46 -22.68
C PRO A 101 2.33 18.96 -22.95
N THR A 102 1.11 19.55 -22.96
CA THR A 102 0.92 20.99 -23.21
C THR A 102 1.15 21.85 -21.95
N ILE A 103 1.16 21.22 -20.77
CA ILE A 103 1.38 21.93 -19.50
C ILE A 103 2.89 22.15 -19.30
N ASP A 104 3.29 23.41 -19.18
CA ASP A 104 4.65 23.79 -18.82
C ASP A 104 4.84 23.69 -17.30
N ASN A 105 5.32 22.54 -16.86
CA ASN A 105 5.65 22.31 -15.46
C ASN A 105 7.12 22.70 -15.19
N GLU A 106 7.33 23.93 -14.69
CA GLU A 106 8.57 24.47 -14.13
C GLU A 106 9.89 24.03 -14.81
N GLY A 107 10.52 24.96 -15.51
CA GLY A 107 11.94 24.94 -15.76
C GLY A 107 12.42 24.57 -17.15
N GLY A 108 11.77 25.07 -18.23
CA GLY A 108 12.43 25.22 -19.54
C GLY A 108 12.99 23.92 -20.18
N THR A 109 12.56 22.77 -19.70
CA THR A 109 12.96 21.49 -20.30
C THR A 109 12.37 21.41 -21.71
N LYS A 110 13.23 21.18 -22.66
CA LYS A 110 12.90 21.14 -24.08
C LYS A 110 11.65 20.30 -24.32
N SER A 111 10.68 20.83 -25.05
CA SER A 111 9.44 20.16 -25.48
C SER A 111 9.71 18.74 -26.02
N LEU A 112 10.80 18.57 -26.73
CA LEU A 112 11.28 17.30 -27.28
C LEU A 112 11.44 16.17 -26.23
N GLU A 113 12.03 16.43 -25.06
CA GLU A 113 12.22 15.37 -24.06
C GLU A 113 10.89 14.90 -23.44
N LYS A 114 9.89 15.79 -23.39
CA LYS A 114 8.55 15.45 -22.90
C LYS A 114 7.79 14.59 -23.93
N GLU A 115 7.87 14.96 -25.18
CA GLU A 115 7.23 14.24 -26.31
C GLU A 115 7.89 12.87 -26.51
N ASP A 116 9.21 12.79 -26.46
CA ASP A 116 9.97 11.54 -26.55
C ASP A 116 9.63 10.58 -25.40
N GLY A 117 9.56 11.07 -24.18
CA GLY A 117 9.19 10.28 -23.02
C GLY A 117 7.75 9.75 -23.10
N LEU A 118 6.81 10.55 -23.60
CA LEU A 118 5.44 10.10 -23.81
C LEU A 118 5.34 9.10 -24.95
N ALA A 119 6.05 9.33 -26.06
CA ALA A 119 6.12 8.39 -27.18
C ALA A 119 6.71 7.03 -26.76
N GLU A 120 7.75 7.03 -25.89
CA GLU A 120 8.30 5.82 -25.29
C GLU A 120 7.23 5.05 -24.51
N MET A 121 6.50 5.73 -23.59
CA MET A 121 5.44 5.12 -22.79
C MET A 121 4.29 4.58 -23.63
N LEU A 122 3.88 5.30 -24.69
CA LEU A 122 2.84 4.86 -25.62
C LEU A 122 3.28 3.62 -26.39
N THR A 123 4.53 3.61 -26.90
CA THR A 123 5.10 2.47 -27.63
C THR A 123 5.12 1.22 -26.75
N ASP A 124 5.62 1.34 -25.53
CA ASP A 124 5.68 0.23 -24.59
C ASP A 124 4.27 -0.27 -24.21
N TYR A 125 3.33 0.65 -23.99
CA TYR A 125 1.93 0.29 -23.70
C TYR A 125 1.27 -0.43 -24.88
N ASN A 126 1.49 0.06 -26.09
CA ASN A 126 0.98 -0.58 -27.31
C ASN A 126 1.52 -2.00 -27.46
N ASN A 127 2.82 -2.19 -27.25
CA ASN A 127 3.46 -3.51 -27.30
C ASN A 127 2.92 -4.46 -26.23
N LEU A 128 2.75 -3.96 -25.00
CA LEU A 128 2.29 -4.78 -23.86
C LEU A 128 0.82 -5.23 -24.02
N TYR A 129 -0.02 -4.37 -24.58
CA TYR A 129 -1.47 -4.61 -24.62
C TYR A 129 -2.04 -4.81 -26.04
N ALA A 130 -1.18 -4.90 -27.05
CA ALA A 130 -1.55 -5.00 -28.46
C ALA A 130 -2.50 -3.87 -28.91
N MET A 131 -2.15 -2.62 -28.53
CA MET A 131 -2.88 -1.40 -28.88
C MET A 131 -2.13 -0.62 -29.96
N GLN A 132 -2.76 0.44 -30.47
CA GLN A 132 -2.17 1.32 -31.51
C GLN A 132 -2.48 2.79 -31.17
N PHE A 133 -2.05 3.23 -29.99
CA PHE A 133 -2.19 4.63 -29.59
C PHE A 133 -0.99 5.45 -30.06
N ASP A 134 -1.25 6.68 -30.45
CA ASP A 134 -0.26 7.70 -30.78
C ASP A 134 -0.65 9.05 -30.15
N MET A 135 0.09 10.11 -30.45
CA MET A 135 -0.19 11.45 -29.93
C MET A 135 -1.55 11.99 -30.36
N SER A 136 -2.03 11.63 -31.56
CA SER A 136 -3.34 12.08 -32.09
C SER A 136 -4.49 11.36 -31.35
N THR A 137 -4.26 10.13 -30.90
CA THR A 137 -5.21 9.28 -30.17
C THR A 137 -4.99 9.27 -28.67
N TYR A 138 -4.17 10.18 -28.15
CA TYR A 138 -3.82 10.24 -26.72
C TYR A 138 -5.04 10.31 -25.79
N SER A 139 -6.12 10.95 -26.22
CA SER A 139 -7.39 10.99 -25.45
C SER A 139 -8.01 9.60 -25.26
N PHE A 140 -7.88 8.71 -26.27
CA PHE A 140 -8.33 7.31 -26.16
C PHE A 140 -7.40 6.49 -25.28
N PHE A 141 -6.08 6.70 -25.37
CA PHE A 141 -5.13 6.10 -24.45
C PHE A 141 -5.46 6.43 -22.99
N LYS A 142 -5.75 7.70 -22.65
CA LYS A 142 -6.16 8.09 -21.29
C LYS A 142 -7.43 7.35 -20.84
N LYS A 143 -8.42 7.18 -21.72
CA LYS A 143 -9.65 6.44 -21.42
C LYS A 143 -9.37 4.96 -21.20
N ASP A 144 -8.50 4.35 -22.01
CA ASP A 144 -8.12 2.94 -21.87
C ASP A 144 -7.40 2.67 -20.55
N VAL A 145 -6.41 3.49 -20.20
CA VAL A 145 -5.70 3.41 -18.91
C VAL A 145 -6.68 3.55 -17.74
N ALA A 146 -7.61 4.51 -17.80
CA ALA A 146 -8.59 4.73 -16.76
C ALA A 146 -9.57 3.53 -16.63
N ALA A 147 -10.04 2.98 -17.75
CA ALA A 147 -10.94 1.82 -17.77
C ALA A 147 -10.23 0.58 -17.21
N ARG A 148 -8.96 0.35 -17.56
CA ARG A 148 -8.13 -0.76 -17.09
C ARG A 148 -7.89 -0.69 -15.58
N LEU A 149 -7.52 0.48 -15.05
CA LEU A 149 -7.34 0.69 -13.61
C LEU A 149 -8.66 0.60 -12.81
N ALA A 150 -9.77 0.92 -13.43
CA ALA A 150 -11.08 0.88 -12.77
C ALA A 150 -11.81 -0.46 -12.95
N HIS A 151 -11.25 -1.40 -13.72
CA HIS A 151 -11.90 -2.63 -14.15
C HIS A 151 -13.31 -2.36 -14.71
N LYS A 152 -13.39 -1.37 -15.62
CA LYS A 152 -14.60 -1.06 -16.39
C LYS A 152 -14.49 -1.66 -17.79
N GLN A 153 -15.62 -1.72 -18.50
CA GLN A 153 -15.61 -2.26 -19.87
C GLN A 153 -14.52 -1.61 -20.74
N PRO A 154 -13.75 -2.43 -21.46
CA PRO A 154 -13.85 -3.88 -21.65
C PRO A 154 -13.04 -4.72 -20.62
N TYR A 155 -12.53 -4.13 -19.52
CA TYR A 155 -11.59 -4.73 -18.55
C TYR A 155 -12.24 -5.21 -17.27
N GLU A 156 -13.53 -5.51 -17.23
CA GLU A 156 -14.23 -5.98 -16.01
C GLU A 156 -13.66 -7.29 -15.45
N ARG A 157 -13.17 -8.17 -16.33
CA ARG A 157 -12.54 -9.45 -16.00
C ARG A 157 -11.16 -9.55 -16.62
N VAL A 158 -10.32 -8.56 -16.34
CA VAL A 158 -8.96 -8.53 -16.88
C VAL A 158 -8.08 -9.58 -16.21
N SER A 159 -7.39 -10.40 -17.01
CA SER A 159 -6.40 -11.34 -16.50
C SER A 159 -5.17 -10.61 -15.95
N ARG A 160 -4.38 -11.27 -15.08
CA ARG A 160 -3.20 -10.67 -14.45
C ARG A 160 -2.19 -10.14 -15.48
N GLU A 161 -2.03 -10.81 -16.60
CA GLU A 161 -1.10 -10.43 -17.67
C GLU A 161 -1.53 -9.13 -18.36
N LYS A 162 -2.82 -8.81 -18.35
CA LYS A 162 -3.41 -7.62 -18.96
C LYS A 162 -3.72 -6.50 -17.98
N GLN A 163 -3.44 -6.68 -16.69
CA GLN A 163 -3.58 -5.63 -15.68
C GLN A 163 -2.47 -4.59 -15.83
N LEU A 164 -2.76 -3.35 -15.49
CA LEU A 164 -1.78 -2.31 -15.26
C LEU A 164 -1.49 -2.26 -13.74
N ASP A 165 -0.22 -2.28 -13.34
CA ASP A 165 0.13 -2.30 -11.91
C ASP A 165 0.22 -0.89 -11.34
N LEU A 166 1.06 -0.05 -11.91
CA LEU A 166 1.36 1.28 -11.39
C LEU A 166 1.16 2.35 -12.47
N LEU A 167 0.41 3.38 -12.15
CA LEU A 167 0.24 4.55 -13.00
C LEU A 167 1.01 5.75 -12.43
N ILE A 168 1.98 6.26 -13.19
CA ILE A 168 2.70 7.50 -12.86
C ILE A 168 1.89 8.69 -13.42
N VAL A 169 1.65 9.71 -12.59
CA VAL A 169 0.86 10.88 -12.98
C VAL A 169 1.51 12.20 -12.60
N VAL A 170 1.30 13.21 -13.46
CA VAL A 170 1.64 14.60 -13.17
C VAL A 170 0.35 15.40 -13.22
N ASN A 171 -0.17 15.79 -12.06
CA ASN A 171 -1.42 16.54 -11.88
C ASN A 171 -2.71 15.92 -12.47
N GLN A 172 -2.63 14.75 -13.11
CA GLN A 172 -3.79 14.05 -13.68
C GLN A 172 -4.25 12.92 -12.76
N MET A 173 -5.50 12.45 -12.95
CA MET A 173 -6.11 11.34 -12.20
C MET A 173 -6.19 11.55 -10.67
N LEU A 174 -5.66 12.64 -10.14
CA LEU A 174 -5.85 13.04 -8.74
C LEU A 174 -7.22 13.70 -8.51
N THR A 175 -7.88 14.12 -9.60
CA THR A 175 -9.25 14.64 -9.59
C THR A 175 -10.10 13.84 -10.57
N GLY A 176 -11.38 13.62 -10.26
CA GLY A 176 -12.35 13.00 -11.17
C GLY A 176 -12.22 11.50 -11.44
N PHE A 177 -11.13 10.83 -11.04
CA PHE A 177 -10.96 9.38 -11.19
C PHE A 177 -11.50 8.63 -9.97
N ASP A 178 -12.25 7.56 -10.19
CA ASP A 178 -12.83 6.75 -9.13
C ASP A 178 -12.68 5.25 -9.42
N SER A 179 -12.00 4.54 -8.52
CA SER A 179 -11.80 3.10 -8.62
C SER A 179 -11.65 2.44 -7.25
N LYS A 180 -12.40 1.38 -7.02
CA LYS A 180 -12.21 0.51 -5.85
C LYS A 180 -10.95 -0.37 -5.95
N TRP A 181 -10.36 -0.47 -7.13
CA TRP A 181 -9.19 -1.29 -7.42
C TRP A 181 -7.86 -0.55 -7.18
N VAL A 182 -7.87 0.76 -7.00
CA VAL A 182 -6.67 1.52 -6.60
C VAL A 182 -6.55 1.50 -5.09
N ASN A 183 -5.51 0.81 -4.58
CA ASN A 183 -5.27 0.65 -3.15
C ASN A 183 -4.28 1.67 -2.60
N THR A 184 -3.24 1.99 -3.36
CA THR A 184 -2.13 2.80 -2.87
C THR A 184 -1.92 4.04 -3.74
N LEU A 185 -1.79 5.18 -3.07
CA LEU A 185 -1.33 6.43 -3.67
C LEU A 185 0.05 6.77 -3.12
N TYR A 186 1.04 6.76 -3.99
CA TYR A 186 2.40 7.20 -3.71
C TYR A 186 2.53 8.67 -4.12
N LEU A 187 3.09 9.50 -3.25
CA LEU A 187 3.23 10.94 -3.45
C LEU A 187 4.71 11.35 -3.39
N ASP A 188 5.31 11.60 -4.53
CA ASP A 188 6.61 12.28 -4.61
C ASP A 188 6.41 13.76 -4.99
N LYS A 189 5.45 14.39 -4.33
CA LYS A 189 5.12 15.82 -4.43
C LYS A 189 4.46 16.30 -3.15
N VAL A 190 4.58 17.60 -2.88
CA VAL A 190 3.89 18.22 -1.74
C VAL A 190 2.50 18.65 -2.16
N LEU A 191 1.50 18.17 -1.42
CA LEU A 191 0.10 18.58 -1.56
C LEU A 191 -0.36 19.36 -0.32
N LYS A 192 -1.37 20.21 -0.49
CA LYS A 192 -1.95 21.02 0.59
C LYS A 192 -3.47 21.03 0.50
N TYR A 193 -4.12 21.17 1.66
CA TYR A 193 -5.57 21.41 1.77
C TYR A 193 -6.44 20.53 0.84
N GLN A 194 -7.18 21.17 -0.07
CA GLN A 194 -8.13 20.50 -0.95
C GLN A 194 -7.48 19.44 -1.85
N ASP A 195 -6.27 19.68 -2.34
CA ASP A 195 -5.54 18.71 -3.19
C ASP A 195 -5.24 17.42 -2.43
N LEU A 196 -4.92 17.52 -1.12
CA LEU A 196 -4.75 16.36 -0.25
C LEU A 196 -6.04 15.55 -0.14
N ILE A 197 -7.15 16.20 0.17
CA ILE A 197 -8.44 15.51 0.34
C ILE A 197 -8.88 14.87 -0.98
N GLN A 198 -8.71 15.54 -2.10
CA GLN A 198 -9.01 15.00 -3.41
C GLN A 198 -8.12 13.79 -3.75
N ALA A 199 -6.82 13.89 -3.50
CA ALA A 199 -5.88 12.78 -3.70
C ALA A 199 -6.24 11.58 -2.80
N PHE A 200 -6.57 11.83 -1.53
CA PHE A 200 -6.95 10.79 -0.57
C PHE A 200 -8.22 10.05 -0.98
N SER A 201 -9.17 10.75 -1.59
CA SER A 201 -10.40 10.13 -2.07
C SER A 201 -10.17 9.08 -3.16
N ARG A 202 -8.98 9.06 -3.82
CA ARG A 202 -8.66 8.07 -4.88
C ARG A 202 -8.49 6.65 -4.34
N THR A 203 -8.00 6.50 -3.12
CA THR A 203 -7.78 5.18 -2.49
C THR A 203 -8.83 4.80 -1.46
N ASN A 204 -9.72 5.73 -1.09
CA ASN A 204 -10.69 5.55 -0.02
C ASN A 204 -11.90 4.66 -0.37
N ARG A 205 -12.08 4.27 -1.62
CA ARG A 205 -13.14 3.35 -2.04
C ARG A 205 -12.83 1.94 -1.54
N LEU A 206 -13.69 1.45 -0.65
CA LEU A 206 -13.61 0.08 -0.14
C LEU A 206 -13.98 -0.90 -1.25
N TYR A 207 -13.23 -2.01 -1.32
CA TYR A 207 -13.58 -3.14 -2.19
C TYR A 207 -14.39 -4.17 -1.41
N ASN A 208 -13.76 -4.70 -0.37
CA ASN A 208 -14.29 -5.64 0.58
C ASN A 208 -13.57 -5.39 1.90
N ILE A 209 -14.29 -5.42 3.02
CA ILE A 209 -13.71 -5.13 4.34
C ILE A 209 -12.56 -6.10 4.72
N ASN A 210 -12.57 -7.32 4.18
CA ASN A 210 -11.53 -8.31 4.41
C ASN A 210 -10.30 -8.14 3.49
N GLU A 211 -10.50 -7.58 2.29
CA GLU A 211 -9.47 -7.49 1.27
C GLU A 211 -8.89 -6.08 1.13
N LYS A 212 -9.71 -5.06 1.27
CA LYS A 212 -9.30 -3.66 1.23
C LYS A 212 -10.09 -2.86 2.27
N PRO A 213 -9.76 -3.00 3.56
CA PRO A 213 -10.44 -2.28 4.64
C PRO A 213 -10.11 -0.79 4.68
N PHE A 214 -9.01 -0.38 4.05
CA PHE A 214 -8.55 1.02 3.95
C PHE A 214 -7.75 1.25 2.66
N GLY A 215 -7.63 2.50 2.25
CA GLY A 215 -6.67 2.94 1.24
C GLY A 215 -5.35 3.35 1.88
N THR A 216 -4.26 3.22 1.14
CA THR A 216 -2.92 3.57 1.62
C THR A 216 -2.40 4.80 0.90
N ILE A 217 -1.77 5.71 1.65
CA ILE A 217 -1.08 6.88 1.12
C ILE A 217 0.34 6.87 1.65
N LYS A 218 1.31 6.86 0.75
CA LYS A 218 2.72 6.92 1.09
C LYS A 218 3.35 8.14 0.43
N TYR A 219 4.04 8.97 1.23
CA TYR A 219 4.64 10.21 0.74
C TYR A 219 6.14 10.24 1.02
N TYR A 220 6.89 10.83 0.09
CA TYR A 220 8.35 10.77 0.04
C TYR A 220 9.02 12.12 0.29
N ARG A 221 8.43 13.23 -0.23
CA ARG A 221 9.02 14.56 -0.10
C ARG A 221 8.57 15.28 1.16
N TYR A 222 9.51 15.91 1.85
CA TYR A 222 9.27 16.74 3.02
C TYR A 222 8.30 16.05 4.00
N PRO A 223 8.67 14.87 4.55
CA PRO A 223 7.73 13.99 5.27
C PRO A 223 7.10 14.68 6.49
N HIS A 224 7.82 15.52 7.20
CA HIS A 224 7.28 16.23 8.35
C HIS A 224 6.34 17.37 7.94
N THR A 225 6.67 18.11 6.89
CA THR A 225 5.80 19.14 6.28
C THR A 225 4.54 18.50 5.72
N MET A 226 4.66 17.35 5.03
CA MET A 226 3.50 16.60 4.53
C MET A 226 2.61 16.12 5.67
N LYS A 227 3.19 15.61 6.77
CA LYS A 227 2.41 15.24 7.96
C LYS A 227 1.61 16.42 8.49
N GLN A 228 2.24 17.60 8.67
CA GLN A 228 1.53 18.81 9.09
C GLN A 228 0.42 19.22 8.12
N ASN A 229 0.67 19.16 6.81
CA ASN A 229 -0.33 19.48 5.80
C ASN A 229 -1.54 18.54 5.89
N ILE A 230 -1.29 17.25 6.15
CA ILE A 230 -2.33 16.23 6.35
C ILE A 230 -3.13 16.53 7.60
N ASP A 231 -2.45 16.74 8.74
CA ASP A 231 -3.10 17.06 10.01
C ASP A 231 -3.97 18.32 9.91
N ASN A 232 -3.47 19.37 9.25
CA ASN A 232 -4.21 20.60 8.99
C ASN A 232 -5.40 20.42 8.06
N ALA A 233 -5.24 19.63 6.98
CA ALA A 233 -6.33 19.34 6.06
C ALA A 233 -7.45 18.55 6.76
N VAL A 234 -7.08 17.56 7.57
CA VAL A 234 -8.03 16.77 8.35
C VAL A 234 -8.78 17.63 9.35
N LYS A 235 -8.07 18.47 10.10
CA LYS A 235 -8.69 19.40 11.06
C LYS A 235 -9.68 20.34 10.38
N LEU A 236 -9.30 20.85 9.20
CA LEU A 236 -10.14 21.78 8.42
C LEU A 236 -11.43 21.11 7.90
N TYR A 237 -11.34 19.86 7.40
CA TYR A 237 -12.45 19.20 6.70
C TYR A 237 -13.27 18.23 7.58
N SER A 238 -12.73 17.78 8.72
CA SER A 238 -13.44 16.91 9.66
C SER A 238 -13.90 17.63 10.94
N GLY A 239 -13.58 18.92 11.09
CA GLY A 239 -13.70 19.63 12.34
C GLY A 239 -12.77 19.03 13.42
N ASP A 240 -13.09 19.24 14.69
CA ASP A 240 -12.31 18.69 15.80
C ASP A 240 -12.53 17.18 16.05
N ARG A 241 -13.12 16.46 15.09
CA ARG A 241 -13.43 15.01 15.20
C ARG A 241 -12.69 14.18 14.14
N PRO A 242 -11.35 14.04 14.19
CA PRO A 242 -10.60 13.22 13.23
C PRO A 242 -10.80 11.71 13.43
N ARG A 243 -11.55 11.27 14.46
CA ARG A 243 -11.75 9.85 14.78
C ARG A 243 -12.45 9.13 13.62
N GLY A 244 -11.79 8.09 13.11
CA GLY A 244 -12.32 7.22 12.06
C GLY A 244 -11.91 7.57 10.62
N LEU A 245 -11.16 8.67 10.38
CA LEU A 245 -10.65 9.00 9.06
C LEU A 245 -9.36 8.22 8.70
N PHE A 246 -8.48 8.04 9.66
CA PHE A 246 -7.21 7.35 9.48
C PHE A 246 -7.13 6.03 10.22
N ALA A 247 -6.28 5.12 9.75
CA ALA A 247 -5.84 3.98 10.53
C ALA A 247 -4.94 4.47 11.68
N ASP A 248 -5.00 3.80 12.81
CA ASP A 248 -4.16 4.09 13.96
C ASP A 248 -2.67 3.99 13.60
N HIS A 249 -1.80 4.63 14.38
CA HIS A 249 -0.34 4.51 14.23
C HIS A 249 0.16 3.13 14.64
N LEU A 250 1.38 2.76 14.21
CA LEU A 250 1.96 1.44 14.43
C LEU A 250 1.86 0.96 15.89
N PRO A 251 2.20 1.73 16.93
CA PRO A 251 2.07 1.28 18.31
C PRO A 251 0.62 0.95 18.69
N GLN A 252 -0.32 1.79 18.30
CA GLN A 252 -1.74 1.55 18.55
C GLN A 252 -2.27 0.34 17.79
N ASN A 253 -1.83 0.12 16.55
CA ASN A 253 -2.17 -1.07 15.78
C ASN A 253 -1.62 -2.34 16.45
N ILE A 254 -0.39 -2.31 17.02
CA ILE A 254 0.17 -3.41 17.76
C ILE A 254 -0.63 -3.65 19.07
N ALA A 255 -1.00 -2.59 19.79
CA ALA A 255 -1.85 -2.71 20.98
C ALA A 255 -3.19 -3.38 20.65
N ASN A 256 -3.84 -2.94 19.57
CA ASN A 256 -5.09 -3.50 19.11
C ASN A 256 -4.93 -4.97 18.65
N MET A 257 -3.83 -5.32 17.97
CA MET A 257 -3.47 -6.70 17.63
C MET A 257 -3.35 -7.57 18.88
N ASN A 258 -2.61 -7.10 19.88
CA ASN A 258 -2.42 -7.79 21.15
C ASN A 258 -3.76 -8.02 21.88
N SER A 259 -4.61 -6.98 21.96
CA SER A 259 -5.95 -7.09 22.54
C SER A 259 -6.78 -8.17 21.84
N LYS A 260 -6.85 -8.14 20.51
CA LYS A 260 -7.63 -9.14 19.77
C LYS A 260 -7.06 -10.55 19.86
N TYR A 261 -5.74 -10.67 19.96
CA TYR A 261 -5.09 -11.95 20.20
C TYR A 261 -5.49 -12.54 21.57
N LEU A 262 -5.43 -11.74 22.63
CA LEU A 262 -5.83 -12.18 23.97
C LEU A 262 -7.31 -12.54 24.02
N GLU A 263 -8.18 -11.79 23.36
CA GLU A 263 -9.61 -12.12 23.26
C GLU A 263 -9.82 -13.47 22.52
N MET A 264 -9.04 -13.75 21.45
CA MET A 264 -9.09 -15.06 20.78
C MET A 264 -8.62 -16.18 21.70
N VAL A 265 -7.50 -16.01 22.39
CA VAL A 265 -7.00 -16.99 23.37
C VAL A 265 -8.06 -17.30 24.43
N ASP A 266 -8.79 -16.29 24.92
CA ASP A 266 -9.87 -16.48 25.89
C ASP A 266 -11.03 -17.30 25.32
N VAL A 267 -11.45 -17.06 24.07
CA VAL A 267 -12.46 -17.88 23.38
C VAL A 267 -12.07 -19.35 23.34
N PHE A 268 -10.81 -19.65 23.01
CA PHE A 268 -10.31 -21.02 22.97
C PHE A 268 -10.17 -21.67 24.36
N LYS A 269 -9.72 -20.90 25.37
CA LYS A 269 -9.65 -21.37 26.74
C LYS A 269 -11.04 -21.74 27.28
N GLN A 270 -12.04 -20.89 27.06
CA GLN A 270 -13.43 -21.16 27.45
C GLN A 270 -14.00 -22.41 26.76
N ALA A 271 -13.53 -22.72 25.55
CA ALA A 271 -13.88 -23.94 24.81
C ALA A 271 -13.05 -25.17 25.22
N GLY A 272 -12.16 -25.08 26.22
CA GLY A 272 -11.28 -26.18 26.66
C GLY A 272 -10.14 -26.52 25.69
N ILE A 273 -9.67 -25.52 24.91
CA ILE A 273 -8.63 -25.67 23.88
C ILE A 273 -7.50 -24.64 24.11
N PRO A 274 -6.74 -24.74 25.21
CA PRO A 274 -5.72 -23.74 25.54
C PRO A 274 -4.57 -23.64 24.52
N ASP A 275 -4.28 -24.74 23.81
CA ASP A 275 -3.16 -24.83 22.86
C ASP A 275 -3.49 -24.31 21.44
N LEU A 276 -4.72 -23.83 21.21
CA LEU A 276 -5.17 -23.29 19.94
C LEU A 276 -5.03 -24.25 18.74
N ASP A 277 -4.98 -25.56 18.99
CA ASP A 277 -4.66 -26.60 17.99
C ASP A 277 -5.84 -26.98 17.08
N ARG A 278 -7.07 -26.73 17.52
CA ARG A 278 -8.30 -27.05 16.82
C ARG A 278 -9.40 -26.01 17.04
N LEU A 279 -10.41 -26.03 16.15
CA LEU A 279 -11.57 -25.12 16.28
C LEU A 279 -12.46 -25.51 17.47
N PRO A 280 -13.05 -24.53 18.17
CA PRO A 280 -14.13 -24.77 19.11
C PRO A 280 -15.27 -25.60 18.50
N ALA A 281 -15.92 -26.44 19.29
CA ALA A 281 -17.04 -27.23 18.82
C ALA A 281 -18.28 -26.36 18.53
N GLU A 282 -18.54 -25.41 19.40
CA GLU A 282 -19.71 -24.52 19.32
C GLU A 282 -19.65 -23.53 18.16
N THR A 283 -20.78 -23.40 17.46
CA THR A 283 -20.91 -22.46 16.32
C THR A 283 -20.74 -21.00 16.77
N ALA A 284 -21.25 -20.63 17.94
CA ALA A 284 -21.11 -19.29 18.50
C ALA A 284 -19.64 -18.94 18.78
N ALA A 285 -18.86 -19.87 19.36
CA ALA A 285 -17.44 -19.67 19.63
C ALA A 285 -16.63 -19.56 18.31
N LYS A 286 -16.94 -20.37 17.29
CA LYS A 286 -16.34 -20.25 15.94
C LYS A 286 -16.61 -18.89 15.32
N ALA A 287 -17.87 -18.41 15.39
CA ALA A 287 -18.25 -17.11 14.83
C ALA A 287 -17.55 -15.96 15.57
N LYS A 288 -17.43 -16.02 16.92
CA LYS A 288 -16.71 -15.05 17.74
C LYS A 288 -15.23 -15.03 17.36
N PHE A 289 -14.58 -16.20 17.26
CA PHE A 289 -13.19 -16.30 16.81
C PHE A 289 -13.01 -15.70 15.40
N ALA A 290 -13.84 -16.06 14.42
CA ALA A 290 -13.73 -15.54 13.06
C ALA A 290 -13.87 -14.01 13.00
N LYS A 291 -14.77 -13.43 13.83
CA LYS A 291 -14.90 -11.98 13.97
C LYS A 291 -13.63 -11.34 14.53
N LEU A 292 -13.11 -11.87 15.64
CA LEU A 292 -11.89 -11.37 16.30
C LEU A 292 -10.67 -11.49 15.38
N PHE A 293 -10.53 -12.61 14.67
CA PHE A 293 -9.44 -12.80 13.71
C PHE A 293 -9.50 -11.80 12.55
N ARG A 294 -10.69 -11.45 12.09
CA ARG A 294 -10.89 -10.40 11.07
C ARG A 294 -10.44 -9.03 11.58
N GLU A 295 -10.84 -8.67 12.79
CA GLU A 295 -10.45 -7.42 13.43
C GLU A 295 -8.93 -7.39 13.62
N PHE A 296 -8.32 -8.45 14.15
CA PHE A 296 -6.88 -8.63 14.25
C PHE A 296 -6.18 -8.44 12.89
N SER A 297 -6.68 -9.09 11.84
CA SER A 297 -6.09 -9.01 10.49
C SER A 297 -6.11 -7.59 9.93
N THR A 298 -7.12 -6.79 10.26
CA THR A 298 -7.18 -5.38 9.86
C THR A 298 -6.05 -4.57 10.51
N TYR A 299 -5.83 -4.73 11.81
CA TYR A 299 -4.74 -4.06 12.53
C TYR A 299 -3.37 -4.57 12.09
N TYR A 300 -3.22 -5.88 11.88
CA TYR A 300 -2.00 -6.48 11.36
C TYR A 300 -1.60 -5.95 9.99
N GLN A 301 -2.55 -5.83 9.06
CA GLN A 301 -2.30 -5.25 7.73
C GLN A 301 -1.88 -3.78 7.82
N ALA A 302 -2.51 -2.99 8.69
CA ALA A 302 -2.11 -1.61 8.92
C ALA A 302 -0.69 -1.53 9.51
N ALA A 303 -0.38 -2.38 10.50
CA ALA A 303 0.93 -2.47 11.11
C ALA A 303 2.02 -2.87 10.10
N GLN A 304 1.75 -3.86 9.22
CA GLN A 304 2.69 -4.27 8.16
C GLN A 304 3.06 -3.12 7.23
N ILE A 305 2.08 -2.33 6.79
CA ILE A 305 2.30 -1.15 5.94
C ILE A 305 3.15 -0.10 6.67
N GLN A 306 3.03 -0.02 7.99
CA GLN A 306 3.75 0.92 8.86
C GLN A 306 5.12 0.38 9.32
N GLY A 307 5.58 -0.76 8.81
CA GLY A 307 6.90 -1.31 9.11
C GLY A 307 6.94 -2.38 10.21
N PHE A 308 5.80 -3.02 10.51
CA PHE A 308 5.78 -4.19 11.38
C PHE A 308 6.56 -5.37 10.76
N SER A 309 7.36 -6.03 11.58
CA SER A 309 8.11 -7.24 11.21
C SER A 309 8.06 -8.28 12.32
N TRP A 310 7.81 -9.53 11.99
CA TRP A 310 7.84 -10.64 12.94
C TRP A 310 9.21 -10.88 13.58
N ALA A 311 10.29 -10.38 12.98
CA ALA A 311 11.64 -10.46 13.53
C ALA A 311 11.85 -9.51 14.71
N LYS A 312 10.99 -8.50 14.88
CA LYS A 312 11.09 -7.47 15.92
C LYS A 312 9.98 -7.64 16.95
N LYS A 313 10.33 -8.03 18.18
CA LYS A 313 9.36 -8.25 19.27
C LYS A 313 8.91 -6.95 19.97
N LYS A 314 9.72 -5.89 19.93
CA LYS A 314 9.48 -4.65 20.67
C LYS A 314 9.62 -3.42 19.76
N TYR A 315 8.73 -2.47 19.92
CA TYR A 315 8.67 -1.23 19.14
C TYR A 315 8.68 -0.03 20.06
N THR A 316 9.73 0.79 19.97
CA THR A 316 9.83 2.05 20.71
C THR A 316 9.16 3.18 19.94
N TYR A 317 8.46 4.05 20.63
CA TYR A 317 7.78 5.21 20.07
C TYR A 317 7.80 6.38 21.05
N ILE A 318 7.41 7.56 20.58
CA ILE A 318 7.23 8.74 21.42
C ILE A 318 5.74 8.87 21.68
N ALA A 319 5.35 8.80 22.95
CA ALA A 319 3.98 8.98 23.41
C ALA A 319 3.52 10.45 23.27
N ASP A 320 2.23 10.70 23.39
CA ASP A 320 1.64 12.04 23.20
C ASP A 320 2.18 13.08 24.21
N ASP A 321 2.65 12.64 25.37
CA ASP A 321 3.32 13.45 26.41
C ASP A 321 4.80 13.73 26.11
N GLY A 322 5.33 13.19 24.99
CA GLY A 322 6.74 13.32 24.61
C GLY A 322 7.68 12.29 25.28
N ALA A 323 7.17 11.41 26.13
CA ALA A 323 7.96 10.35 26.74
C ALA A 323 8.27 9.24 25.73
N LYS A 324 9.43 8.61 25.88
CA LYS A 324 9.78 7.42 25.10
C LYS A 324 9.14 6.20 25.73
N ASP A 325 8.29 5.52 24.99
CA ASP A 325 7.58 4.33 25.44
C ASP A 325 7.86 3.14 24.51
N GLU A 326 7.50 1.94 24.93
CA GLU A 326 7.75 0.69 24.22
C GLU A 326 6.50 -0.19 24.22
N ILE A 327 6.21 -0.82 23.07
CA ILE A 327 5.15 -1.83 22.98
C ILE A 327 5.73 -3.16 22.51
N GLU A 328 5.34 -4.24 23.17
CA GLU A 328 5.73 -5.60 22.84
C GLU A 328 4.64 -6.31 22.02
N VAL A 329 5.06 -7.15 21.06
CA VAL A 329 4.18 -8.01 20.27
C VAL A 329 3.98 -9.33 21.01
N LEU A 330 2.76 -9.60 21.47
CA LEU A 330 2.44 -10.77 22.29
C LEU A 330 2.25 -12.05 21.47
N ILE A 331 1.79 -11.93 20.22
CA ILE A 331 1.59 -13.08 19.35
C ILE A 331 2.89 -13.43 18.60
N GLU A 332 3.19 -14.72 18.50
CA GLU A 332 4.29 -15.24 17.69
C GLU A 332 3.85 -15.57 16.26
N LYS A 333 4.80 -15.56 15.33
CA LYS A 333 4.55 -15.83 13.90
C LYS A 333 3.90 -17.19 13.68
N ASP A 334 4.35 -18.21 14.39
CA ASP A 334 3.85 -19.58 14.26
C ASP A 334 2.42 -19.69 14.79
N THR A 335 2.13 -19.04 15.93
CA THR A 335 0.76 -18.95 16.48
C THR A 335 -0.17 -18.22 15.51
N TYR A 336 0.29 -17.12 14.89
CA TYR A 336 -0.48 -16.46 13.83
C TYR A 336 -0.78 -17.41 12.66
N GLY A 337 0.20 -18.21 12.23
CA GLY A 337 0.03 -19.23 11.19
C GLY A 337 -1.05 -20.28 11.53
N ILE A 338 -1.08 -20.73 12.80
CA ILE A 338 -2.12 -21.65 13.28
C ILE A 338 -3.51 -21.00 13.23
N LEU A 339 -3.64 -19.78 13.80
CA LEU A 339 -4.92 -19.07 13.80
C LEU A 339 -5.43 -18.74 12.39
N LEU A 340 -4.53 -18.43 11.46
CA LEU A 340 -4.87 -18.21 10.06
C LEU A 340 -5.43 -19.48 9.41
N LEU A 341 -4.81 -20.64 9.65
CA LEU A 341 -5.30 -21.93 9.15
C LEU A 341 -6.65 -22.30 9.75
N LEU A 342 -6.85 -22.05 11.05
CA LEU A 342 -8.14 -22.30 11.72
C LEU A 342 -9.25 -21.40 11.16
N ASN A 343 -8.95 -20.12 10.94
CA ASN A 343 -9.91 -19.20 10.32
C ASN A 343 -10.25 -19.63 8.88
N TYR A 344 -9.28 -20.11 8.11
CA TYR A 344 -9.50 -20.63 6.78
C TYR A 344 -10.38 -21.90 6.80
N ARG A 345 -10.22 -22.78 7.80
CA ARG A 345 -11.09 -23.94 8.00
C ARG A 345 -12.54 -23.53 8.26
N ILE A 346 -12.79 -22.47 9.03
CA ILE A 346 -14.15 -21.95 9.22
C ILE A 346 -14.75 -21.54 7.88
N PHE A 347 -14.01 -20.78 7.08
CA PHE A 347 -14.45 -20.37 5.75
C PHE A 347 -14.81 -21.60 4.88
N LEU A 348 -13.98 -22.63 4.87
CA LEU A 348 -14.26 -23.86 4.13
C LEU A 348 -15.52 -24.57 4.65
N LEU A 349 -15.76 -24.65 5.96
CA LEU A 349 -16.95 -25.29 6.52
C LEU A 349 -18.25 -24.59 6.09
N TYR A 350 -18.25 -23.26 5.97
CA TYR A 350 -19.40 -22.51 5.47
C TYR A 350 -19.60 -22.68 3.95
N PHE A 351 -18.53 -22.81 3.17
CA PHE A 351 -18.59 -22.99 1.72
C PHE A 351 -18.90 -24.43 1.30
N LEU A 352 -18.51 -25.43 2.11
CA LEU A 352 -18.74 -26.86 1.83
C LEU A 352 -20.22 -27.28 1.94
N ASN A 353 -21.07 -26.44 2.53
CA ASN A 353 -22.54 -26.63 2.47
C ASN A 353 -23.15 -26.22 1.11
N ILE A 354 -22.35 -25.82 0.12
CA ILE A 354 -22.80 -25.57 -1.26
C ILE A 354 -22.40 -26.76 -2.12
N PRO A 355 -23.36 -27.61 -2.57
CA PRO A 355 -23.08 -28.95 -3.15
C PRO A 355 -22.23 -28.95 -4.43
N TYR A 356 -22.06 -27.82 -5.10
CA TYR A 356 -21.31 -27.71 -6.37
C TYR A 356 -19.83 -27.27 -6.21
N ILE A 357 -19.35 -26.96 -5.01
CA ILE A 357 -17.99 -26.40 -4.79
C ILE A 357 -17.00 -27.46 -4.29
N LEU A 358 -17.48 -28.59 -3.77
CA LEU A 358 -16.67 -29.67 -3.21
C LEU A 358 -15.58 -30.24 -4.14
N PRO A 359 -15.83 -30.50 -5.44
CA PRO A 359 -14.80 -31.01 -6.34
C PRO A 359 -13.69 -30.00 -6.64
N ILE A 360 -14.03 -28.72 -6.77
CA ILE A 360 -13.08 -27.65 -7.11
C ILE A 360 -12.15 -27.38 -5.93
N LEU A 361 -12.67 -27.37 -4.71
CA LEU A 361 -11.87 -27.14 -3.50
C LEU A 361 -10.94 -28.31 -3.18
N ARG A 362 -11.35 -29.57 -3.43
CA ARG A 362 -10.45 -30.72 -3.32
C ARG A 362 -9.29 -30.62 -4.30
N TYR A 363 -9.54 -30.18 -5.52
CA TYR A 363 -8.51 -30.00 -6.54
C TYR A 363 -7.53 -28.86 -6.18
N LEU A 364 -8.03 -27.73 -5.70
CA LEU A 364 -7.20 -26.60 -5.23
C LEU A 364 -6.38 -26.94 -3.97
N PHE A 365 -6.96 -27.72 -3.05
CA PHE A 365 -6.24 -28.20 -1.85
C PHE A 365 -5.13 -29.18 -2.22
N LEU A 366 -5.36 -30.06 -3.20
CA LEU A 366 -4.35 -30.98 -3.73
C LEU A 366 -3.21 -30.21 -4.41
N LEU A 367 -3.54 -29.20 -5.22
CA LEU A 367 -2.55 -28.32 -5.85
C LEU A 367 -1.70 -27.56 -4.82
N PHE A 368 -2.31 -27.07 -3.76
CA PHE A 368 -1.59 -26.36 -2.67
C PHE A 368 -0.67 -27.32 -1.89
N GLN A 369 -1.10 -28.57 -1.63
CA GLN A 369 -0.24 -29.58 -1.01
C GLN A 369 0.92 -29.99 -1.93
N ILE A 370 0.68 -30.11 -3.22
CA ILE A 370 1.71 -30.40 -4.23
C ILE A 370 2.71 -29.25 -4.31
N GLN A 371 2.26 -28.00 -4.29
CA GLN A 371 3.12 -26.82 -4.33
C GLN A 371 3.99 -26.71 -3.06
N LYS A 372 3.44 -27.06 -1.89
CA LYS A 372 4.18 -27.12 -0.62
C LYS A 372 5.23 -28.24 -0.63
N LEU A 373 4.89 -29.39 -1.25
CA LEU A 373 5.83 -30.50 -1.46
C LEU A 373 7.00 -30.10 -2.38
N PHE A 374 6.72 -29.40 -3.49
CA PHE A 374 7.73 -28.87 -4.41
C PHE A 374 8.64 -27.81 -3.77
N LEU A 375 8.10 -26.94 -2.91
CA LEU A 375 8.90 -25.97 -2.15
C LEU A 375 9.83 -26.64 -1.14
N ASN A 376 9.37 -27.70 -0.47
CA ASN A 376 10.22 -28.51 0.44
C ASN A 376 11.28 -29.30 -0.33
N ILE A 377 10.98 -29.86 -1.49
CA ILE A 377 11.94 -30.55 -2.35
C ILE A 377 13.01 -29.58 -2.89
N ARG A 378 12.64 -28.34 -3.23
CA ARG A 378 13.62 -27.31 -3.61
C ARG A 378 14.55 -26.93 -2.45
N LYS A 379 14.05 -26.81 -1.22
CA LYS A 379 14.88 -26.57 -0.02
C LYS A 379 15.84 -27.73 0.24
N ILE A 380 15.40 -28.96 0.07
CA ILE A 380 16.25 -30.16 0.22
C ILE A 380 17.33 -30.20 -0.88
N LYS A 381 17.01 -29.88 -2.14
CA LYS A 381 18.01 -29.81 -3.22
C LYS A 381 19.05 -28.69 -3.03
N ILE A 382 18.67 -27.57 -2.40
CA ILE A 382 19.60 -26.47 -2.08
C ILE A 382 20.53 -26.90 -0.95
N LEU A 383 20.05 -27.62 0.06
CA LEU A 383 20.87 -28.17 1.15
C LEU A 383 21.83 -29.27 0.67
N PHE A 384 21.45 -30.09 -0.32
CA PHE A 384 22.35 -31.10 -0.91
C PHE A 384 23.40 -30.51 -1.87
N ARG A 385 23.20 -29.31 -2.44
CA ARG A 385 24.20 -28.61 -3.27
C ARG A 385 25.19 -27.76 -2.47
N ALA A 386 24.92 -27.50 -1.19
CA ALA A 386 25.82 -26.74 -0.31
C ALA A 386 26.78 -27.64 0.48
N ASN A 387 26.69 -28.97 0.33
CA ASN A 387 27.50 -29.96 1.03
C ASN A 387 28.27 -30.90 0.05
N ILE A 388 28.48 -30.49 -1.19
CA ILE A 388 29.47 -31.00 -2.15
C ILE A 388 30.26 -29.80 -2.64
#